data_ba57b122a58a3b9ae0fb7941fdad1b64
#
_entry.id   ba57b122a58a3b9ae0fb7941fdad1b64
#
_cell.length_a   1.000
_cell.length_b   1.000
_cell.length_c   1.000
_cell.angle_alpha   90.00
_cell.angle_beta   90.00
_cell.angle_gamma   90.00
#
_symmetry.space_group_name_H-M   'P 1'
#
loop_
_entity.id
_entity.type
_entity.pdbx_description
1 polymer ?
#
loop_
_entity_poly.entity_id
_entity_poly.type
_entity_poly.pdbx_seq_one_letter_code
_entity_poly.pdbx_strand_id
1 'polypeptide(L)'
;MPKVRAYACDDPRSIYHPTIIDIREPGPGEVLFDIKYAGICHSDIHTARSEWGPIPYPFVGGHEIAGVVTKVGEGVTNFKVGDRIGVGCLQGSCRQCEYCADGHEQFCNNPHAYWTFRAGPDGKPTAGGYAQAMTVRADFGCHVPDEMELSDAAPLMCAGITMYSPLRRWGAGPGKKVAIVGMGGLGHMGVQIAAAMGAEVSVISHGRSKEEDARRFGATAFYATSEEGTIESLASSFDIIICTVSADDLDYPGLVRALNPFGVFVDVGLPENPMVIPMRAVVNGNKVVAGSQIGGIAETQEMLEFCAQHGVRPVIEIIDGDSITEAYDQVVASKVRYRFVIDTSTF
;
A
#
# COMPACT_ATOMS: atom_id res chain seq x y z
N MET A 1 -5.96 0.36 31.25
CA MET A 1 -5.81 0.54 29.80
C MET A 1 -7.15 1.06 29.29
N PRO A 2 -7.20 2.11 28.46
CA PRO A 2 -8.44 2.55 27.86
C PRO A 2 -8.99 1.46 26.95
N LYS A 3 -10.32 1.30 26.93
CA LYS A 3 -11.04 0.37 26.07
C LYS A 3 -11.59 1.13 24.88
N VAL A 4 -11.42 0.58 23.69
CA VAL A 4 -11.92 1.17 22.45
C VAL A 4 -12.72 0.15 21.65
N ARG A 5 -13.65 0.65 20.85
CA ARG A 5 -14.39 -0.20 19.92
C ARG A 5 -13.50 -0.57 18.75
N ALA A 6 -13.71 -1.76 18.22
CA ALA A 6 -12.99 -2.30 17.07
C ALA A 6 -13.88 -3.31 16.35
N TYR A 7 -13.44 -3.72 15.16
CA TYR A 7 -14.00 -4.85 14.42
C TYR A 7 -12.95 -5.95 14.31
N ALA A 8 -13.34 -7.17 14.60
CA ALA A 8 -12.46 -8.34 14.57
C ALA A 8 -13.12 -9.51 13.86
N CYS A 9 -12.31 -10.43 13.34
CA CYS A 9 -12.77 -11.76 12.94
C CYS A 9 -12.12 -12.83 13.84
N ASP A 10 -12.85 -13.92 14.10
CA ASP A 10 -12.45 -14.95 15.07
C ASP A 10 -11.72 -16.13 14.44
N ASP A 11 -11.78 -16.28 13.13
CA ASP A 11 -11.10 -17.32 12.37
C ASP A 11 -10.98 -16.89 10.87
N PRO A 12 -10.25 -17.64 10.01
CA PRO A 12 -10.04 -17.28 8.61
C PRO A 12 -11.30 -17.19 7.73
N ARG A 13 -12.44 -17.65 8.20
CA ARG A 13 -13.71 -17.70 7.46
C ARG A 13 -14.83 -16.91 8.12
N SER A 14 -14.58 -16.39 9.34
CA SER A 14 -15.61 -15.63 10.05
C SER A 14 -15.78 -14.23 9.48
N ILE A 15 -16.98 -13.70 9.68
CA ILE A 15 -17.29 -12.30 9.37
C ILE A 15 -16.66 -11.38 10.42
N TYR A 16 -16.37 -10.15 10.04
CA TYR A 16 -16.03 -9.11 10.99
C TYR A 16 -17.23 -8.73 11.85
N HIS A 17 -17.01 -8.57 13.14
CA HIS A 17 -18.04 -8.17 14.10
C HIS A 17 -17.51 -7.15 15.11
N PRO A 18 -18.40 -6.31 15.70
CA PRO A 18 -18.00 -5.37 16.74
C PRO A 18 -17.36 -6.07 17.94
N THR A 19 -16.29 -5.49 18.45
CA THR A 19 -15.59 -5.95 19.66
C THR A 19 -15.05 -4.78 20.46
N ILE A 20 -14.51 -5.07 21.65
CA ILE A 20 -13.83 -4.10 22.49
C ILE A 20 -12.42 -4.61 22.76
N ILE A 21 -11.43 -3.78 22.49
CA ILE A 21 -10.02 -4.09 22.75
C ILE A 21 -9.42 -3.12 23.77
N ASP A 22 -8.41 -3.59 24.49
CA ASP A 22 -7.62 -2.77 25.38
C ASP A 22 -6.48 -2.10 24.60
N ILE A 23 -6.35 -0.77 24.70
CA ILE A 23 -5.24 -0.01 24.15
C ILE A 23 -4.33 0.41 25.30
N ARG A 24 -3.02 0.23 25.13
CA ARG A 24 -2.06 0.69 26.13
C ARG A 24 -1.86 2.20 26.09
N GLU A 25 -1.57 2.79 27.24
CA GLU A 25 -1.12 4.19 27.29
C GLU A 25 0.24 4.32 26.58
N PRO A 26 0.53 5.47 25.96
CA PRO A 26 1.81 5.68 25.29
C PRO A 26 2.96 5.73 26.31
N GLY A 27 3.96 4.90 26.08
CA GLY A 27 5.22 4.93 26.79
C GLY A 27 6.18 6.00 26.23
N PRO A 28 7.44 6.05 26.74
CA PRO A 28 8.46 6.94 26.19
C PRO A 28 8.67 6.73 24.69
N GLY A 29 8.68 7.82 23.92
CA GLY A 29 8.85 7.79 22.48
C GLY A 29 7.63 7.34 21.68
N GLU A 30 6.45 7.24 22.30
CA GLU A 30 5.23 6.77 21.66
C GLU A 30 4.13 7.83 21.67
N VAL A 31 3.18 7.68 20.76
CA VAL A 31 1.95 8.48 20.71
C VAL A 31 0.72 7.58 20.75
N LEU A 32 -0.34 8.05 21.38
CA LEU A 32 -1.69 7.52 21.24
C LEU A 32 -2.46 8.46 20.33
N PHE A 33 -3.18 7.92 19.37
CA PHE A 33 -4.01 8.70 18.47
C PHE A 33 -5.37 8.03 18.24
N ASP A 34 -6.37 8.87 18.03
CA ASP A 34 -7.67 8.43 17.54
C ASP A 34 -7.54 8.12 16.05
N ILE A 35 -7.91 6.92 15.66
CA ILE A 35 -8.04 6.54 14.27
C ILE A 35 -9.35 7.17 13.76
N LYS A 36 -9.29 7.84 12.62
CA LYS A 36 -10.45 8.41 11.95
C LYS A 36 -10.85 7.58 10.76
N TYR A 37 -9.86 7.11 10.00
CA TYR A 37 -10.07 6.32 8.80
C TYR A 37 -9.08 5.17 8.71
N ALA A 38 -9.55 4.03 8.20
CA ALA A 38 -8.72 2.87 7.89
C ALA A 38 -9.06 2.33 6.50
N GLY A 39 -8.06 2.21 5.61
CA GLY A 39 -8.25 1.63 4.28
C GLY A 39 -8.32 0.11 4.31
N ILE A 40 -8.95 -0.48 3.28
CA ILE A 40 -8.97 -1.93 3.03
C ILE A 40 -8.05 -2.28 1.88
N CYS A 41 -7.12 -3.21 2.13
CA CYS A 41 -6.16 -3.72 1.17
C CYS A 41 -6.29 -5.26 1.03
N HIS A 42 -5.86 -5.80 -0.11
CA HIS A 42 -5.73 -7.26 -0.27
C HIS A 42 -4.84 -7.89 0.81
N SER A 43 -3.83 -7.17 1.30
CA SER A 43 -2.95 -7.66 2.37
C SER A 43 -3.69 -7.89 3.69
N ASP A 44 -4.72 -7.09 4.00
CA ASP A 44 -5.60 -7.33 5.15
C ASP A 44 -6.40 -8.62 4.95
N ILE A 45 -6.90 -8.85 3.73
CA ILE A 45 -7.70 -10.03 3.37
C ILE A 45 -6.85 -11.30 3.45
N HIS A 46 -5.67 -11.30 2.81
CA HIS A 46 -4.73 -12.43 2.85
C HIS A 46 -4.32 -12.77 4.29
N THR A 47 -4.09 -11.73 5.10
CA THR A 47 -3.73 -11.92 6.52
C THR A 47 -4.91 -12.48 7.30
N ALA A 48 -6.10 -11.87 7.20
CA ALA A 48 -7.31 -12.32 7.90
C ALA A 48 -7.70 -13.76 7.54
N ARG A 49 -7.43 -14.19 6.30
CA ARG A 49 -7.68 -15.55 5.81
C ARG A 49 -6.54 -16.54 6.07
N SER A 50 -5.46 -16.10 6.76
CA SER A 50 -4.25 -16.91 7.02
C SER A 50 -3.58 -17.47 5.76
N GLU A 51 -3.76 -16.82 4.59
CA GLU A 51 -3.20 -17.25 3.31
C GLU A 51 -1.67 -17.06 3.26
N TRP A 52 -1.13 -16.11 4.03
CA TRP A 52 0.32 -15.89 4.20
C TRP A 52 0.92 -16.56 5.43
N GLY A 53 0.20 -17.51 6.00
CA GLY A 53 0.58 -18.25 7.19
C GLY A 53 -0.34 -17.96 8.39
N PRO A 54 -0.24 -18.78 9.45
CA PRO A 54 -1.13 -18.70 10.60
C PRO A 54 -0.93 -17.40 11.37
N ILE A 55 -2.05 -16.82 11.82
CA ILE A 55 -2.09 -15.65 12.71
C ILE A 55 -2.91 -15.96 13.94
N PRO A 56 -2.71 -15.25 15.05
CA PRO A 56 -3.58 -15.35 16.22
C PRO A 56 -4.92 -14.65 15.95
N TYR A 57 -5.99 -15.23 16.50
CA TYR A 57 -7.34 -14.65 16.52
C TYR A 57 -7.77 -14.39 17.97
N PRO A 58 -8.74 -13.46 18.21
CA PRO A 58 -9.43 -12.62 17.24
C PRO A 58 -8.46 -11.64 16.55
N PHE A 59 -8.68 -11.38 15.26
CA PHE A 59 -7.82 -10.54 14.44
C PHE A 59 -8.49 -9.18 14.13
N VAL A 60 -7.82 -8.09 14.49
CA VAL A 60 -8.20 -6.71 14.13
C VAL A 60 -7.29 -6.25 13.00
N GLY A 61 -7.83 -6.15 11.80
CA GLY A 61 -7.08 -5.79 10.58
C GLY A 61 -6.81 -4.29 10.44
N GLY A 62 -6.33 -3.90 9.26
CA GLY A 62 -6.09 -2.52 8.86
C GLY A 62 -4.64 -2.05 9.06
N HIS A 63 -3.95 -1.79 7.94
CA HIS A 63 -2.57 -1.26 7.92
C HIS A 63 -2.46 0.03 7.10
N GLU A 64 -3.58 0.61 6.76
CA GLU A 64 -3.72 1.89 6.06
C GLU A 64 -4.48 2.84 6.99
N ILE A 65 -3.78 3.59 7.84
CA ILE A 65 -4.40 4.23 9.01
C ILE A 65 -4.14 5.73 8.97
N ALA A 66 -5.18 6.53 9.21
CA ALA A 66 -5.06 7.96 9.42
C ALA A 66 -5.90 8.43 10.60
N GLY A 67 -5.36 9.37 11.38
CA GLY A 67 -6.02 9.85 12.58
C GLY A 67 -5.43 11.11 13.16
N VAL A 68 -5.73 11.36 14.45
CA VAL A 68 -5.32 12.55 15.17
C VAL A 68 -4.72 12.17 16.53
N VAL A 69 -3.54 12.69 16.82
CA VAL A 69 -2.81 12.44 18.06
C VAL A 69 -3.59 13.01 19.25
N THR A 70 -3.83 12.16 20.26
CA THR A 70 -4.57 12.53 21.49
C THR A 70 -3.69 12.56 22.73
N LYS A 71 -2.58 11.78 22.73
CA LYS A 71 -1.58 11.80 23.81
C LYS A 71 -0.19 11.58 23.24
N VAL A 72 0.81 12.16 23.89
CA VAL A 72 2.23 11.98 23.59
C VAL A 72 2.96 11.44 24.81
N GLY A 73 3.83 10.47 24.62
CA GLY A 73 4.70 9.94 25.67
C GLY A 73 5.93 10.80 25.91
N GLU A 74 6.66 10.48 26.96
CA GLU A 74 7.89 11.19 27.29
C GLU A 74 8.92 11.13 26.14
N GLY A 75 9.60 12.24 25.88
CA GLY A 75 10.66 12.33 24.86
C GLY A 75 10.19 12.42 23.42
N VAL A 76 8.90 12.42 23.14
CA VAL A 76 8.36 12.68 21.79
C VAL A 76 8.54 14.15 21.45
N THR A 77 9.19 14.42 20.33
CA THR A 77 9.48 15.77 19.83
C THR A 77 8.90 16.07 18.45
N ASN A 78 8.55 15.02 17.71
CA ASN A 78 8.06 15.09 16.34
C ASN A 78 6.54 15.14 16.24
N PHE A 79 5.78 14.90 17.32
CA PHE A 79 4.33 15.03 17.37
C PHE A 79 3.86 15.75 18.62
N LYS A 80 2.73 16.43 18.53
CA LYS A 80 1.96 17.00 19.64
C LYS A 80 0.48 16.60 19.53
N VAL A 81 -0.26 16.77 20.62
CA VAL A 81 -1.72 16.57 20.63
C VAL A 81 -2.38 17.48 19.59
N GLY A 82 -3.27 16.90 18.81
CA GLY A 82 -3.96 17.54 17.70
C GLY A 82 -3.29 17.37 16.33
N ASP A 83 -2.05 16.87 16.26
CA ASP A 83 -1.40 16.63 14.99
C ASP A 83 -2.09 15.49 14.23
N ARG A 84 -2.11 15.61 12.91
CA ARG A 84 -2.64 14.61 11.99
C ARG A 84 -1.56 13.58 11.69
N ILE A 85 -1.88 12.31 11.85
CA ILE A 85 -0.93 11.20 11.75
C ILE A 85 -1.42 10.14 10.78
N GLY A 86 -0.51 9.63 9.94
CA GLY A 86 -0.67 8.42 9.15
C GLY A 86 0.22 7.31 9.67
N VAL A 87 -0.29 6.09 9.74
CA VAL A 87 0.47 4.88 10.12
C VAL A 87 0.22 3.78 9.10
N GLY A 88 1.30 3.24 8.56
CA GLY A 88 1.24 2.20 7.53
C GLY A 88 1.56 0.80 8.05
N CYS A 89 2.21 0.03 7.17
CA CYS A 89 2.54 -1.37 7.46
C CYS A 89 3.56 -1.54 8.60
N LEU A 90 4.43 -0.56 8.84
CA LEU A 90 5.50 -0.63 9.82
C LEU A 90 5.13 0.10 11.10
N GLN A 91 5.35 -0.53 12.25
CA GLN A 91 5.17 0.06 13.57
C GLN A 91 6.46 0.06 14.40
N GLY A 92 7.51 -0.60 13.96
CA GLY A 92 8.78 -0.61 14.66
C GLY A 92 9.91 -1.29 13.90
N SER A 93 11.13 -0.85 14.18
CA SER A 93 12.37 -1.47 13.71
C SER A 93 13.47 -1.31 14.75
N CYS A 94 14.64 -1.92 14.53
CA CYS A 94 15.76 -1.76 15.46
C CYS A 94 16.42 -0.38 15.42
N ARG A 95 16.22 0.41 14.36
CA ARG A 95 16.81 1.75 14.14
C ARG A 95 18.35 1.79 14.13
N GLN A 96 19.03 0.63 14.12
CA GLN A 96 20.50 0.55 14.28
C GLN A 96 21.19 -0.26 13.19
N CYS A 97 20.49 -1.18 12.51
CA CYS A 97 21.09 -1.94 11.40
C CYS A 97 21.30 -1.04 10.18
N GLU A 98 22.13 -1.48 9.25
CA GLU A 98 22.46 -0.75 8.02
C GLU A 98 21.21 -0.29 7.25
N TYR A 99 20.19 -1.16 7.12
CA TYR A 99 18.95 -0.82 6.44
C TYR A 99 18.17 0.28 7.16
N CYS A 100 18.05 0.21 8.49
CA CYS A 100 17.38 1.26 9.26
C CYS A 100 18.14 2.59 9.25
N ALA A 101 19.46 2.55 9.27
CA ALA A 101 20.30 3.76 9.23
C ALA A 101 20.20 4.47 7.87
N ASP A 102 19.93 3.71 6.80
CA ASP A 102 19.75 4.20 5.43
C ASP A 102 18.28 4.52 5.07
N GLY A 103 17.37 4.49 6.05
CA GLY A 103 15.94 4.80 5.84
C GLY A 103 15.14 3.69 5.16
N HIS A 104 15.61 2.47 5.23
CA HIS A 104 14.99 1.26 4.67
C HIS A 104 14.48 0.34 5.79
N GLU A 105 13.69 0.86 6.72
CA GLU A 105 13.20 0.14 7.90
C GLU A 105 12.38 -1.11 7.53
N GLN A 106 11.75 -1.13 6.36
CA GLN A 106 11.00 -2.28 5.83
C GLN A 106 11.88 -3.53 5.60
N PHE A 107 13.19 -3.36 5.51
CA PHE A 107 14.17 -4.44 5.36
C PHE A 107 14.91 -4.77 6.66
N CYS A 108 14.46 -4.22 7.79
CA CYS A 108 15.04 -4.54 9.08
C CYS A 108 14.86 -6.04 9.39
N ASN A 109 15.96 -6.76 9.52
CA ASN A 109 15.98 -8.19 9.83
C ASN A 109 16.15 -8.50 11.32
N ASN A 110 16.09 -7.47 12.17
CA ASN A 110 16.18 -7.63 13.61
C ASN A 110 14.84 -8.14 14.18
N PRO A 111 14.86 -9.05 15.19
CA PRO A 111 13.64 -9.56 15.83
C PRO A 111 12.80 -8.48 16.53
N HIS A 112 13.36 -7.27 16.72
CA HIS A 112 12.60 -6.12 17.23
C HIS A 112 11.85 -5.32 16.14
N ALA A 113 11.98 -5.70 14.87
CA ALA A 113 11.14 -5.15 13.80
C ALA A 113 9.76 -5.79 13.85
N TYR A 114 8.72 -4.96 13.77
CA TYR A 114 7.35 -5.48 13.77
C TYR A 114 6.45 -4.66 12.83
N TRP A 115 5.52 -5.38 12.27
CA TRP A 115 4.56 -4.88 11.32
C TRP A 115 3.20 -4.74 11.99
N THR A 116 2.35 -3.90 11.43
CA THR A 116 0.94 -3.84 11.83
C THR A 116 0.33 -5.25 11.80
N PHE A 117 -0.45 -5.61 12.81
CA PHE A 117 -1.08 -6.91 13.05
C PHE A 117 -0.15 -8.15 13.08
N ARG A 118 1.13 -7.94 13.31
CA ARG A 118 2.06 -9.02 13.67
C ARG A 118 2.46 -8.88 15.14
N ALA A 119 3.32 -9.77 15.61
CA ALA A 119 3.79 -9.69 16.99
C ALA A 119 4.51 -8.35 17.25
N GLY A 120 4.06 -7.64 18.28
CA GLY A 120 4.71 -6.43 18.79
C GLY A 120 5.95 -6.74 19.63
N PRO A 121 6.57 -5.72 20.25
CA PRO A 121 7.80 -5.87 21.04
C PRO A 121 7.64 -6.77 22.27
N ASP A 122 6.42 -6.93 22.78
CA ASP A 122 6.07 -7.80 23.90
C ASP A 122 5.66 -9.23 23.45
N GLY A 123 5.81 -9.54 22.16
CA GLY A 123 5.42 -10.81 21.56
C GLY A 123 3.90 -11.01 21.40
N LYS A 124 3.09 -10.01 21.74
CA LYS A 124 1.64 -10.05 21.55
C LYS A 124 1.27 -9.50 20.16
N PRO A 125 0.14 -9.97 19.58
CA PRO A 125 -0.37 -9.39 18.36
C PRO A 125 -0.66 -7.89 18.53
N THR A 126 -0.25 -7.08 17.54
CA THR A 126 -0.68 -5.69 17.45
C THR A 126 -2.05 -5.64 16.77
N ALA A 127 -2.98 -4.85 17.30
CA ALA A 127 -4.20 -4.52 16.57
C ALA A 127 -3.89 -3.61 15.38
N GLY A 128 -4.63 -3.79 14.30
CA GLY A 128 -4.61 -2.89 13.16
C GLY A 128 -5.57 -1.71 13.30
N GLY A 129 -5.79 -1.02 12.17
CA GLY A 129 -6.59 0.20 12.11
C GLY A 129 -8.10 0.01 12.18
N TYR A 130 -8.62 -1.23 12.19
CA TYR A 130 -10.06 -1.46 12.38
C TYR A 130 -10.43 -1.32 13.86
N ALA A 131 -9.94 -0.26 14.49
CA ALA A 131 -10.15 0.14 15.86
C ALA A 131 -10.26 1.67 15.95
N GLN A 132 -10.84 2.17 17.04
CA GLN A 132 -11.01 3.62 17.23
C GLN A 132 -9.74 4.34 17.68
N ALA A 133 -8.74 3.62 18.20
CA ALA A 133 -7.47 4.22 18.60
C ALA A 133 -6.32 3.22 18.54
N MET A 134 -5.10 3.75 18.47
CA MET A 134 -3.87 2.98 18.44
C MET A 134 -2.74 3.72 19.16
N THR A 135 -1.86 2.95 19.83
CA THR A 135 -0.59 3.47 20.33
C THR A 135 0.54 2.96 19.45
N VAL A 136 1.37 3.85 18.94
CA VAL A 136 2.49 3.57 18.05
C VAL A 136 3.73 4.35 18.45
N ARG A 137 4.90 3.89 18.07
CA ARG A 137 6.14 4.67 18.17
C ARG A 137 6.01 5.93 17.32
N ALA A 138 6.35 7.08 17.89
CA ALA A 138 6.25 8.36 17.20
C ALA A 138 7.13 8.45 15.94
N ASP A 139 8.27 7.73 15.91
CA ASP A 139 9.17 7.67 14.75
C ASP A 139 8.68 6.71 13.63
N PHE A 140 7.51 6.10 13.79
CA PHE A 140 6.79 5.31 12.77
C PHE A 140 5.46 5.95 12.33
N GLY A 141 5.13 7.12 12.85
CA GLY A 141 4.06 7.97 12.34
C GLY A 141 4.56 8.93 11.27
N CYS A 142 3.76 9.17 10.24
CA CYS A 142 3.97 10.21 9.24
C CYS A 142 3.00 11.37 9.47
N HIS A 143 3.45 12.60 9.28
CA HIS A 143 2.55 13.76 9.29
C HIS A 143 1.68 13.78 8.05
N VAL A 144 0.36 13.86 8.23
CA VAL A 144 -0.55 14.04 7.11
C VAL A 144 -0.66 15.54 6.82
N PRO A 145 -0.31 16.00 5.60
CA PRO A 145 -0.41 17.41 5.21
C PRO A 145 -1.83 17.96 5.38
N ASP A 146 -1.93 19.23 5.76
CA ASP A 146 -3.23 19.89 6.04
C ASP A 146 -4.15 19.94 4.82
N GLU A 147 -3.58 19.97 3.61
CA GLU A 147 -4.29 20.00 2.33
C GLU A 147 -4.85 18.62 1.91
N MET A 148 -4.58 17.58 2.68
CA MET A 148 -5.02 16.21 2.39
C MET A 148 -6.08 15.76 3.39
N GLU A 149 -7.21 15.25 2.94
CA GLU A 149 -8.19 14.64 3.85
C GLU A 149 -7.63 13.37 4.51
N LEU A 150 -7.98 13.10 5.77
CA LEU A 150 -7.51 11.90 6.46
C LEU A 150 -8.01 10.61 5.78
N SER A 151 -9.20 10.67 5.19
CA SER A 151 -9.75 9.55 4.41
C SER A 151 -8.93 9.23 3.16
N ASP A 152 -8.34 10.26 2.52
CA ASP A 152 -7.44 10.08 1.38
C ASP A 152 -6.05 9.60 1.83
N ALA A 153 -5.58 10.10 2.97
CA ALA A 153 -4.27 9.74 3.52
C ALA A 153 -4.17 8.25 3.90
N ALA A 154 -5.25 7.67 4.43
CA ALA A 154 -5.24 6.28 4.90
C ALA A 154 -4.77 5.30 3.80
N PRO A 155 -5.36 5.21 2.59
CA PRO A 155 -4.87 4.30 1.55
C PRO A 155 -3.46 4.61 1.05
N LEU A 156 -3.01 5.87 1.15
CA LEU A 156 -1.65 6.25 0.73
C LEU A 156 -0.57 5.60 1.59
N MET A 157 -0.88 5.27 2.84
CA MET A 157 0.06 4.62 3.77
C MET A 157 0.49 3.20 3.33
N CYS A 158 -0.21 2.61 2.35
CA CYS A 158 0.19 1.37 1.70
C CYS A 158 0.21 1.53 0.17
N ALA A 159 -0.92 1.78 -0.46
CA ALA A 159 -1.02 1.85 -1.92
C ALA A 159 -0.19 3.00 -2.51
N GLY A 160 -0.13 4.15 -1.83
CA GLY A 160 0.67 5.29 -2.25
C GLY A 160 2.17 4.97 -2.23
N ILE A 161 2.69 4.56 -1.08
CA ILE A 161 4.12 4.27 -0.94
C ILE A 161 4.57 3.07 -1.77
N THR A 162 3.74 2.03 -1.91
CA THR A 162 4.05 0.86 -2.75
C THR A 162 4.28 1.24 -4.21
N MET A 163 3.56 2.25 -4.71
CA MET A 163 3.75 2.75 -6.08
C MET A 163 4.81 3.84 -6.18
N TYR A 164 4.90 4.72 -5.18
CA TYR A 164 5.86 5.82 -5.17
C TYR A 164 7.30 5.33 -5.13
N SER A 165 7.61 4.41 -4.23
CA SER A 165 8.97 3.91 -4.00
C SER A 165 9.64 3.35 -5.27
N PRO A 166 9.05 2.39 -6.01
CA PRO A 166 9.67 1.90 -7.24
C PRO A 166 9.70 2.95 -8.37
N LEU A 167 8.68 3.80 -8.51
CA LEU A 167 8.69 4.87 -9.50
C LEU A 167 9.83 5.86 -9.25
N ARG A 168 10.01 6.29 -8.00
CA ARG A 168 11.12 7.15 -7.58
C ARG A 168 12.47 6.48 -7.79
N ARG A 169 12.63 5.24 -7.31
CA ARG A 169 13.88 4.47 -7.38
C ARG A 169 14.38 4.30 -8.82
N TRP A 170 13.48 4.03 -9.75
CA TRP A 170 13.82 3.79 -11.16
C TRP A 170 13.74 5.03 -12.03
N GLY A 171 13.55 6.21 -11.42
CA GLY A 171 13.64 7.50 -12.09
C GLY A 171 12.49 7.78 -13.03
N ALA A 172 11.26 7.42 -12.67
CA ALA A 172 10.07 7.87 -13.39
C ALA A 172 10.05 9.42 -13.44
N GLY A 173 9.80 9.99 -14.61
CA GLY A 173 9.85 11.44 -14.79
C GLY A 173 9.82 11.84 -16.26
N PRO A 174 10.12 13.11 -16.58
CA PRO A 174 10.10 13.62 -17.95
C PRO A 174 10.99 12.79 -18.89
N GLY A 175 10.42 12.40 -20.04
CA GLY A 175 11.11 11.60 -21.06
C GLY A 175 11.14 10.09 -20.77
N LYS A 176 10.56 9.62 -19.66
CA LYS A 176 10.39 8.20 -19.34
C LYS A 176 9.01 7.69 -19.73
N LYS A 177 8.98 6.52 -20.37
CA LYS A 177 7.76 5.78 -20.71
C LYS A 177 7.52 4.73 -19.63
N VAL A 178 6.45 4.93 -18.87
CA VAL A 178 6.07 4.07 -17.74
C VAL A 178 4.80 3.32 -18.09
N ALA A 179 4.79 1.99 -17.93
CA ALA A 179 3.58 1.20 -18.00
C ALA A 179 3.17 0.71 -16.60
N ILE A 180 1.90 0.88 -16.26
CA ILE A 180 1.28 0.29 -15.08
C ILE A 180 0.44 -0.90 -15.53
N VAL A 181 0.80 -2.09 -15.07
CA VAL A 181 0.07 -3.33 -15.34
C VAL A 181 -0.92 -3.57 -14.21
N GLY A 182 -2.20 -3.60 -14.57
CA GLY A 182 -3.31 -3.63 -13.63
C GLY A 182 -3.82 -2.24 -13.26
N MET A 183 -5.15 -2.11 -13.19
CA MET A 183 -5.83 -0.86 -12.87
C MET A 183 -6.80 -1.10 -11.69
N GLY A 184 -6.24 -1.53 -10.58
CA GLY A 184 -6.90 -1.74 -9.30
C GLY A 184 -6.51 -0.70 -8.26
N GLY A 185 -6.60 -1.08 -6.97
CA GLY A 185 -6.28 -0.21 -5.84
C GLY A 185 -4.85 0.32 -5.83
N LEU A 186 -3.86 -0.45 -6.29
CA LEU A 186 -2.47 0.01 -6.50
C LEU A 186 -2.34 0.75 -7.83
N GLY A 187 -2.83 0.16 -8.92
CA GLY A 187 -2.61 0.68 -10.27
C GLY A 187 -3.14 2.10 -10.47
N HIS A 188 -4.32 2.46 -9.93
CA HIS A 188 -4.85 3.82 -10.08
C HIS A 188 -3.97 4.88 -9.37
N MET A 189 -3.31 4.50 -8.25
CA MET A 189 -2.32 5.36 -7.61
C MET A 189 -1.03 5.45 -8.44
N GLY A 190 -0.57 4.32 -8.99
CA GLY A 190 0.62 4.27 -9.84
C GLY A 190 0.51 5.16 -11.06
N VAL A 191 -0.66 5.18 -11.73
CA VAL A 191 -0.92 6.07 -12.86
C VAL A 191 -0.83 7.53 -12.46
N GLN A 192 -1.51 7.93 -11.37
CA GLN A 192 -1.51 9.31 -10.90
C GLN A 192 -0.11 9.78 -10.46
N ILE A 193 0.60 8.95 -9.70
CA ILE A 193 1.94 9.27 -9.19
C ILE A 193 2.93 9.39 -10.36
N ALA A 194 2.95 8.42 -11.28
CA ALA A 194 3.84 8.48 -12.44
C ALA A 194 3.57 9.69 -13.35
N ALA A 195 2.30 10.02 -13.58
CA ALA A 195 1.90 11.21 -14.33
C ALA A 195 2.33 12.50 -13.60
N ALA A 196 2.14 12.58 -12.28
CA ALA A 196 2.59 13.71 -11.47
C ALA A 196 4.13 13.86 -11.45
N MET A 197 4.88 12.77 -11.55
CA MET A 197 6.33 12.78 -11.75
C MET A 197 6.74 13.26 -13.15
N GLY A 198 5.80 13.43 -14.09
CA GLY A 198 6.04 13.90 -15.45
C GLY A 198 6.37 12.82 -16.47
N ALA A 199 6.13 11.55 -16.17
CA ALA A 199 6.33 10.43 -17.09
C ALA A 199 5.21 10.36 -18.14
N GLU A 200 5.52 9.75 -19.30
CA GLU A 200 4.52 9.30 -20.27
C GLU A 200 3.94 7.97 -19.80
N VAL A 201 2.68 8.00 -19.33
CA VAL A 201 2.08 6.85 -18.63
C VAL A 201 1.16 6.06 -19.54
N SER A 202 1.37 4.76 -19.59
CA SER A 202 0.48 3.78 -20.23
C SER A 202 -0.11 2.84 -19.21
N VAL A 203 -1.34 2.39 -19.44
CA VAL A 203 -1.98 1.33 -18.64
C VAL A 203 -2.10 0.07 -19.49
N ILE A 204 -1.72 -1.07 -18.92
CA ILE A 204 -1.96 -2.41 -19.47
C ILE A 204 -2.94 -3.11 -18.53
N SER A 205 -4.13 -3.48 -19.02
CA SER A 205 -5.19 -4.11 -18.23
C SER A 205 -5.90 -5.17 -19.03
N HIS A 206 -6.63 -6.09 -18.36
CA HIS A 206 -7.31 -7.17 -19.07
C HIS A 206 -8.32 -6.64 -20.10
N GLY A 207 -9.21 -5.76 -19.71
CA GLY A 207 -10.26 -5.19 -20.58
C GLY A 207 -10.35 -3.66 -20.46
N ARG A 208 -11.14 -3.04 -21.35
CA ARG A 208 -11.22 -1.58 -21.50
C ARG A 208 -12.14 -0.86 -20.50
N SER A 209 -12.78 -1.58 -19.57
CA SER A 209 -13.79 -0.99 -18.67
C SER A 209 -13.26 0.12 -17.75
N LYS A 210 -11.95 0.27 -17.65
CA LYS A 210 -11.26 1.28 -16.83
C LYS A 210 -10.44 2.29 -17.64
N GLU A 211 -10.59 2.30 -18.97
CA GLU A 211 -9.80 3.17 -19.87
C GLU A 211 -10.09 4.66 -19.62
N GLU A 212 -11.36 5.03 -19.44
CA GLU A 212 -11.75 6.41 -19.16
C GLU A 212 -11.14 6.90 -17.84
N ASP A 213 -11.21 6.08 -16.80
CA ASP A 213 -10.58 6.37 -15.52
C ASP A 213 -9.06 6.51 -15.65
N ALA A 214 -8.40 5.60 -16.38
CA ALA A 214 -6.95 5.68 -16.60
C ALA A 214 -6.54 7.01 -17.24
N ARG A 215 -7.27 7.46 -18.26
CA ARG A 215 -7.04 8.74 -18.91
C ARG A 215 -7.27 9.92 -17.96
N ARG A 216 -8.33 9.88 -17.18
CA ARG A 216 -8.61 10.88 -16.14
C ARG A 216 -7.48 10.99 -15.10
N PHE A 217 -6.82 9.88 -14.80
CA PHE A 217 -5.69 9.82 -13.87
C PHE A 217 -4.35 10.21 -14.50
N GLY A 218 -4.32 10.51 -15.81
CA GLY A 218 -3.14 11.02 -16.50
C GLY A 218 -2.46 10.02 -17.45
N ALA A 219 -3.05 8.83 -17.69
CA ALA A 219 -2.53 7.92 -18.70
C ALA A 219 -2.72 8.48 -20.11
N THR A 220 -1.66 8.43 -20.92
CA THR A 220 -1.67 8.85 -22.32
C THR A 220 -2.09 7.72 -23.27
N ALA A 221 -1.91 6.45 -22.85
CA ALA A 221 -2.31 5.28 -23.61
C ALA A 221 -2.91 4.19 -22.71
N PHE A 222 -3.73 3.32 -23.32
CA PHE A 222 -4.36 2.19 -22.66
C PHE A 222 -4.37 0.98 -23.59
N TYR A 223 -3.94 -0.17 -23.07
CA TYR A 223 -3.80 -1.42 -23.80
C TYR A 223 -4.57 -2.52 -23.11
N ALA A 224 -5.50 -3.18 -23.83
CA ALA A 224 -6.30 -4.27 -23.31
C ALA A 224 -5.70 -5.61 -23.71
N THR A 225 -5.28 -6.44 -22.73
CA THR A 225 -4.67 -7.74 -23.01
C THR A 225 -5.66 -8.79 -23.52
N SER A 226 -6.96 -8.54 -23.39
CA SER A 226 -8.00 -9.37 -24.03
C SER A 226 -8.05 -9.21 -25.55
N GLU A 227 -7.37 -8.23 -26.13
CA GLU A 227 -7.25 -8.02 -27.55
C GLU A 227 -5.99 -8.75 -28.07
N GLU A 228 -6.18 -9.63 -29.06
CA GLU A 228 -5.12 -10.47 -29.61
C GLU A 228 -3.97 -9.60 -30.17
N GLY A 229 -2.73 -10.01 -29.90
CA GLY A 229 -1.54 -9.29 -30.40
C GLY A 229 -1.17 -8.02 -29.60
N THR A 230 -1.93 -7.65 -28.56
CA THR A 230 -1.66 -6.44 -27.78
C THR A 230 -0.26 -6.46 -27.17
N ILE A 231 0.10 -7.50 -26.42
CA ILE A 231 1.41 -7.57 -25.74
C ILE A 231 2.55 -7.62 -26.74
N GLU A 232 2.40 -8.35 -27.85
CA GLU A 232 3.39 -8.43 -28.93
C GLU A 232 3.64 -7.07 -29.57
N SER A 233 2.61 -6.24 -29.75
CA SER A 233 2.70 -4.92 -30.34
C SER A 233 3.49 -3.92 -29.49
N LEU A 234 3.65 -4.21 -28.19
CA LEU A 234 4.34 -3.36 -27.21
C LEU A 234 5.85 -3.63 -27.12
N ALA A 235 6.41 -4.48 -27.97
CA ALA A 235 7.85 -4.78 -27.93
C ALA A 235 8.70 -3.50 -27.93
N SER A 236 9.64 -3.39 -26.96
CA SER A 236 10.55 -2.24 -26.79
C SER A 236 9.82 -0.89 -26.73
N SER A 237 8.81 -0.77 -25.88
CA SER A 237 7.98 0.43 -25.75
C SER A 237 8.17 1.19 -24.44
N PHE A 238 8.64 0.53 -23.37
CA PHE A 238 8.65 1.11 -22.02
C PHE A 238 10.02 1.08 -21.36
N ASP A 239 10.32 2.12 -20.58
CA ASP A 239 11.53 2.18 -19.76
C ASP A 239 11.30 1.54 -18.38
N ILE A 240 10.08 1.68 -17.86
CA ILE A 240 9.68 1.15 -16.56
C ILE A 240 8.32 0.47 -16.72
N ILE A 241 8.20 -0.75 -16.22
CA ILE A 241 6.91 -1.45 -16.08
C ILE A 241 6.73 -1.79 -14.61
N ILE A 242 5.64 -1.30 -13.99
CA ILE A 242 5.24 -1.68 -12.64
C ILE A 242 4.03 -2.61 -12.74
N CYS A 243 4.20 -3.85 -12.28
CA CYS A 243 3.14 -4.86 -12.26
C CYS A 243 2.47 -4.89 -10.89
N THR A 244 1.15 -4.66 -10.87
CA THR A 244 0.32 -4.67 -9.65
C THR A 244 -0.63 -5.87 -9.61
N VAL A 245 -0.48 -6.80 -10.55
CA VAL A 245 -1.36 -7.95 -10.73
C VAL A 245 -0.72 -9.19 -10.11
N SER A 246 -1.52 -9.95 -9.37
CA SER A 246 -1.10 -11.23 -8.77
C SER A 246 -1.71 -12.44 -9.49
N ALA A 247 -2.02 -12.31 -10.80
CA ALA A 247 -2.59 -13.40 -11.59
C ALA A 247 -1.50 -14.34 -12.13
N ASP A 248 -1.75 -15.64 -12.05
CA ASP A 248 -0.79 -16.66 -12.48
C ASP A 248 -0.69 -16.81 -14.01
N ASP A 249 -1.69 -16.32 -14.75
CA ASP A 249 -1.77 -16.40 -16.22
C ASP A 249 -1.24 -15.14 -16.94
N LEU A 250 -0.55 -14.25 -16.24
CA LEU A 250 0.04 -13.05 -16.83
C LEU A 250 1.22 -13.40 -17.74
N ASP A 251 1.26 -12.82 -18.95
CA ASP A 251 2.41 -13.00 -19.88
C ASP A 251 3.64 -12.20 -19.42
N TYR A 252 4.28 -12.64 -18.34
CA TYR A 252 5.53 -12.05 -17.85
C TYR A 252 6.64 -11.98 -18.93
N PRO A 253 6.88 -13.03 -19.73
CA PRO A 253 7.81 -12.95 -20.85
C PRO A 253 7.49 -11.85 -21.84
N GLY A 254 6.23 -11.65 -22.18
CA GLY A 254 5.75 -10.59 -23.06
C GLY A 254 5.99 -9.21 -22.48
N LEU A 255 5.66 -9.00 -21.20
CA LEU A 255 5.90 -7.75 -20.50
C LEU A 255 7.39 -7.41 -20.42
N VAL A 256 8.27 -8.40 -20.19
CA VAL A 256 9.72 -8.16 -20.22
C VAL A 256 10.21 -7.85 -21.64
N ARG A 257 9.61 -8.44 -22.70
CA ARG A 257 9.90 -8.04 -24.09
C ARG A 257 9.45 -6.60 -24.39
N ALA A 258 8.39 -6.13 -23.76
CA ALA A 258 7.87 -4.77 -23.92
C ALA A 258 8.82 -3.68 -23.37
N LEU A 259 9.81 -4.03 -22.55
CA LEU A 259 10.84 -3.12 -22.08
C LEU A 259 11.80 -2.70 -23.19
N ASN A 260 12.16 -1.43 -23.19
CA ASN A 260 13.32 -0.88 -23.91
C ASN A 260 14.64 -1.54 -23.42
N PRO A 261 15.74 -1.45 -24.18
CA PRO A 261 17.06 -1.73 -23.62
C PRO A 261 17.30 -0.92 -22.34
N PHE A 262 17.89 -1.58 -21.32
CA PHE A 262 18.11 -1.05 -19.96
C PHE A 262 16.83 -0.74 -19.17
N GLY A 263 15.65 -1.11 -19.67
CA GLY A 263 14.38 -0.96 -18.96
C GLY A 263 14.26 -1.92 -17.78
N VAL A 264 13.34 -1.60 -16.87
CA VAL A 264 13.07 -2.38 -15.66
C VAL A 264 11.61 -2.83 -15.59
N PHE A 265 11.41 -4.11 -15.28
CA PHE A 265 10.14 -4.67 -14.84
C PHE A 265 10.18 -4.78 -13.31
N VAL A 266 9.25 -4.15 -12.62
CA VAL A 266 9.13 -4.21 -11.17
C VAL A 266 7.81 -4.87 -10.81
N ASP A 267 7.86 -5.96 -10.05
CA ASP A 267 6.67 -6.58 -9.51
C ASP A 267 6.42 -6.12 -8.07
N VAL A 268 5.20 -5.68 -7.82
CA VAL A 268 4.66 -5.34 -6.50
C VAL A 268 3.45 -6.23 -6.15
N GLY A 269 3.06 -7.11 -7.07
CA GLY A 269 2.11 -8.19 -6.84
C GLY A 269 2.76 -9.35 -6.07
N LEU A 270 1.94 -10.29 -5.63
CA LEU A 270 2.38 -11.50 -4.95
C LEU A 270 1.61 -12.70 -5.54
N PRO A 271 1.95 -13.17 -6.76
CA PRO A 271 1.30 -14.33 -7.35
C PRO A 271 1.59 -15.58 -6.51
N GLU A 272 0.65 -16.52 -6.47
CA GLU A 272 0.82 -17.79 -5.74
C GLU A 272 1.86 -18.69 -6.41
N ASN A 273 1.88 -18.70 -7.74
CA ASN A 273 2.82 -19.50 -8.51
C ASN A 273 4.09 -18.72 -8.88
N PRO A 274 5.24 -19.42 -9.02
CA PRO A 274 6.49 -18.77 -9.40
C PRO A 274 6.39 -18.11 -10.79
N MET A 275 6.87 -16.86 -10.87
CA MET A 275 7.03 -16.14 -12.13
C MET A 275 8.10 -16.81 -13.00
N VAL A 276 7.77 -17.15 -14.24
CA VAL A 276 8.71 -17.77 -15.19
C VAL A 276 9.09 -16.77 -16.28
N ILE A 277 10.35 -16.33 -16.29
CA ILE A 277 10.89 -15.41 -17.28
C ILE A 277 12.10 -16.08 -17.97
N PRO A 278 12.07 -16.30 -19.29
CA PRO A 278 13.23 -16.81 -20.02
C PRO A 278 14.39 -15.79 -19.95
N MET A 279 15.57 -16.22 -19.49
CA MET A 279 16.74 -15.33 -19.34
C MET A 279 17.11 -14.62 -20.64
N ARG A 280 16.84 -15.21 -21.81
CA ARG A 280 17.05 -14.53 -23.11
C ARG A 280 16.26 -13.22 -23.22
N ALA A 281 15.07 -13.13 -22.63
CA ALA A 281 14.26 -11.90 -22.65
C ALA A 281 14.89 -10.78 -21.82
N VAL A 282 15.66 -11.14 -20.78
CA VAL A 282 16.38 -10.22 -19.87
C VAL A 282 17.73 -9.82 -20.48
N VAL A 283 18.53 -10.81 -20.95
CA VAL A 283 19.87 -10.59 -21.52
C VAL A 283 19.79 -9.73 -22.78
N ASN A 284 18.79 -9.95 -23.64
CA ASN A 284 18.57 -9.13 -24.82
C ASN A 284 18.08 -7.73 -24.40
N GLY A 285 18.99 -6.77 -24.35
CA GLY A 285 18.74 -5.37 -23.99
C GLY A 285 19.17 -5.02 -22.56
N ASN A 286 19.92 -5.89 -21.84
CA ASN A 286 20.40 -5.61 -20.47
C ASN A 286 19.26 -5.14 -19.54
N LYS A 287 18.14 -5.83 -19.61
CA LYS A 287 16.94 -5.48 -18.84
C LYS A 287 17.05 -5.92 -17.39
N VAL A 288 16.28 -5.29 -16.51
CA VAL A 288 16.21 -5.63 -15.08
C VAL A 288 14.85 -6.20 -14.76
N VAL A 289 14.81 -7.24 -13.93
CA VAL A 289 13.60 -7.74 -13.26
C VAL A 289 13.82 -7.56 -11.76
N ALA A 290 12.92 -6.85 -11.12
CA ALA A 290 13.03 -6.44 -9.73
C ALA A 290 11.70 -6.62 -8.99
N GLY A 291 11.76 -6.72 -7.67
CA GLY A 291 10.62 -6.54 -6.77
C GLY A 291 10.70 -5.22 -6.03
N SER A 292 9.59 -4.77 -5.46
CA SER A 292 9.54 -3.64 -4.54
C SER A 292 8.53 -3.89 -3.44
N GLN A 293 8.91 -3.51 -2.22
CA GLN A 293 8.07 -3.68 -1.03
C GLN A 293 7.97 -2.35 -0.30
N ILE A 294 6.80 -1.71 -0.30
CA ILE A 294 6.54 -0.43 0.36
C ILE A 294 7.77 0.51 0.28
N GLY A 295 7.96 1.40 1.25
CA GLY A 295 9.12 2.25 1.45
C GLY A 295 9.39 2.42 2.94
N GLY A 296 10.51 3.05 3.29
CA GLY A 296 10.82 3.45 4.66
C GLY A 296 9.96 4.63 5.11
N ILE A 297 10.07 5.00 6.39
CA ILE A 297 9.21 6.04 6.98
C ILE A 297 9.49 7.42 6.35
N ALA A 298 10.76 7.76 6.13
CA ALA A 298 11.12 9.02 5.49
C ALA A 298 10.60 9.11 4.04
N GLU A 299 10.68 8.01 3.28
CA GLU A 299 10.14 7.94 1.92
C GLU A 299 8.59 7.99 1.90
N THR A 300 7.95 7.42 2.92
CA THR A 300 6.49 7.50 3.09
C THR A 300 6.05 8.94 3.40
N GLN A 301 6.80 9.67 4.22
CA GLN A 301 6.55 11.09 4.47
C GLN A 301 6.70 11.92 3.19
N GLU A 302 7.81 11.71 2.44
CA GLU A 302 8.04 12.36 1.15
C GLU A 302 6.90 12.09 0.16
N MET A 303 6.40 10.86 0.10
CA MET A 303 5.27 10.48 -0.75
C MET A 303 3.99 11.23 -0.37
N LEU A 304 3.67 11.37 0.92
CA LEU A 304 2.48 12.13 1.37
C LEU A 304 2.58 13.60 0.96
N GLU A 305 3.75 14.22 1.14
CA GLU A 305 4.01 15.61 0.74
C GLU A 305 3.93 15.79 -0.79
N PHE A 306 4.52 14.84 -1.53
CA PHE A 306 4.42 14.81 -3.00
C PHE A 306 2.96 14.70 -3.46
N CYS A 307 2.19 13.78 -2.90
CA CYS A 307 0.78 13.60 -3.24
C CYS A 307 -0.05 14.85 -2.90
N ALA A 308 0.21 15.48 -1.75
CA ALA A 308 -0.45 16.73 -1.36
C ALA A 308 -0.15 17.85 -2.34
N GLN A 309 1.13 18.06 -2.67
CA GLN A 309 1.60 19.11 -3.56
C GLN A 309 1.05 18.98 -4.99
N HIS A 310 0.93 17.76 -5.49
CA HIS A 310 0.50 17.50 -6.88
C HIS A 310 -0.99 17.17 -7.01
N GLY A 311 -1.77 17.22 -5.91
CA GLY A 311 -3.19 16.89 -5.92
C GLY A 311 -3.50 15.42 -6.22
N VAL A 312 -2.54 14.52 -5.99
CA VAL A 312 -2.72 13.07 -6.15
C VAL A 312 -3.57 12.54 -5.00
N ARG A 313 -4.69 11.91 -5.32
CA ARG A 313 -5.64 11.39 -4.32
C ARG A 313 -6.18 10.02 -4.74
N PRO A 314 -6.38 9.09 -3.80
CA PRO A 314 -7.09 7.85 -4.10
C PRO A 314 -8.56 8.15 -4.42
N VAL A 315 -9.16 7.33 -5.28
CA VAL A 315 -10.61 7.31 -5.42
C VAL A 315 -11.14 6.33 -4.39
N ILE A 316 -11.91 6.84 -3.43
CA ILE A 316 -12.37 6.10 -2.26
C ILE A 316 -13.89 6.01 -2.19
N GLU A 317 -14.36 4.95 -1.56
CA GLU A 317 -15.73 4.78 -1.08
C GLU A 317 -15.66 4.61 0.44
N ILE A 318 -16.32 5.51 1.18
CA ILE A 318 -16.34 5.46 2.65
C ILE A 318 -17.44 4.49 3.07
N ILE A 319 -17.09 3.57 3.97
CA ILE A 319 -17.99 2.54 4.50
C ILE A 319 -18.00 2.58 6.04
N ASP A 320 -19.03 1.97 6.62
CA ASP A 320 -19.12 1.72 8.07
C ASP A 320 -18.44 0.39 8.47
N GLY A 321 -18.34 0.15 9.79
CA GLY A 321 -17.74 -1.06 10.33
C GLY A 321 -18.49 -2.35 9.98
N ASP A 322 -19.80 -2.31 9.89
CA ASP A 322 -20.64 -3.48 9.58
C ASP A 322 -20.42 -3.96 8.12
N SER A 323 -19.97 -3.07 7.24
CA SER A 323 -19.72 -3.34 5.83
C SER A 323 -18.37 -3.98 5.52
N ILE A 324 -17.46 -4.16 6.49
CA ILE A 324 -16.08 -4.66 6.25
C ILE A 324 -16.08 -6.00 5.52
N THR A 325 -16.91 -6.95 5.93
CA THR A 325 -16.95 -8.30 5.32
C THR A 325 -17.39 -8.24 3.87
N GLU A 326 -18.45 -7.48 3.58
CA GLU A 326 -18.92 -7.30 2.20
C GLU A 326 -17.87 -6.57 1.34
N ALA A 327 -17.22 -5.56 1.90
CA ALA A 327 -16.14 -4.84 1.22
C ALA A 327 -14.98 -5.78 0.86
N TYR A 328 -14.60 -6.72 1.73
CA TYR A 328 -13.60 -7.75 1.43
C TYR A 328 -14.00 -8.58 0.20
N ASP A 329 -15.25 -9.05 0.14
CA ASP A 329 -15.72 -9.84 -0.99
C ASP A 329 -15.76 -9.01 -2.29
N GLN A 330 -16.11 -7.74 -2.22
CA GLN A 330 -16.09 -6.83 -3.37
C GLN A 330 -14.65 -6.54 -3.85
N VAL A 331 -13.70 -6.39 -2.94
CA VAL A 331 -12.27 -6.21 -3.28
C VAL A 331 -11.74 -7.44 -3.99
N VAL A 332 -11.98 -8.65 -3.47
CA VAL A 332 -11.58 -9.91 -4.10
C VAL A 332 -12.23 -10.08 -5.48
N ALA A 333 -13.50 -9.71 -5.61
CA ALA A 333 -14.22 -9.75 -6.89
C ALA A 333 -13.84 -8.60 -7.86
N SER A 334 -12.87 -7.73 -7.49
CA SER A 334 -12.43 -6.55 -8.28
C SER A 334 -13.58 -5.58 -8.65
N LYS A 335 -14.61 -5.49 -7.82
CA LYS A 335 -15.79 -4.65 -8.04
C LYS A 335 -15.67 -3.24 -7.50
N VAL A 336 -14.72 -2.98 -6.60
CA VAL A 336 -14.47 -1.65 -6.02
C VAL A 336 -13.81 -0.69 -7.02
N ARG A 337 -14.15 0.60 -6.93
CA ARG A 337 -13.58 1.72 -7.74
C ARG A 337 -13.13 2.87 -6.83
N TYR A 338 -11.93 2.85 -6.20
CA TYR A 338 -10.87 1.84 -6.32
C TYR A 338 -10.47 1.32 -4.93
N ARG A 339 -10.85 2.03 -3.85
CA ARG A 339 -10.51 1.69 -2.47
C ARG A 339 -11.70 1.87 -1.55
N PHE A 340 -11.91 0.93 -0.64
CA PHE A 340 -12.77 1.16 0.51
C PHE A 340 -12.00 1.77 1.66
N VAL A 341 -12.63 2.71 2.36
CA VAL A 341 -12.10 3.35 3.56
C VAL A 341 -13.18 3.31 4.65
N ILE A 342 -12.84 2.73 5.77
CA ILE A 342 -13.74 2.59 6.92
C ILE A 342 -13.71 3.89 7.73
N ASP A 343 -14.89 4.45 8.00
CA ASP A 343 -15.04 5.52 9.01
C ASP A 343 -15.17 4.88 10.40
N THR A 344 -14.13 5.00 11.22
CA THR A 344 -14.10 4.38 12.55
C THR A 344 -15.04 5.06 13.57
N SER A 345 -15.61 6.21 13.23
CA SER A 345 -16.65 6.84 14.06
C SER A 345 -17.95 6.02 14.11
N THR A 346 -18.13 5.12 13.15
CA THR A 346 -19.29 4.22 13.05
C THR A 346 -19.19 2.98 13.94
N PHE A 347 -18.07 2.74 14.60
CA PHE A 347 -17.82 1.57 15.47
C PHE A 347 -18.62 1.62 16.76
#